data_e51f10c048a980bd056ec8d4425a144c
#
_entry.id   e51f10c048a980bd056ec8d4425a144c
#
_cell.length_a   1.000
_cell.length_b   1.000
_cell.length_c   1.000
_cell.angle_alpha   90.00
_cell.angle_beta   90.00
_cell.angle_gamma   90.00
#
_symmetry.space_group_name_H-M   'P 1'
#
loop_
_entity.id
_entity.type
_entity.pdbx_description
1 polymer ?
#
loop_
_entity_poly.entity_id
_entity_poly.type
_entity_poly.pdbx_seq_one_letter_code
_entity_poly.pdbx_strand_id
1 'polypeptide(L)'
;DIRPSRGLGDVYKRQDYLNAFQTLADLASKAGREGHGAQLWAPLVQWSKVRIVEEALRLGVPIETTWSCYSGGTHPCGVCDSCRIRDAALREAGRPDLCSSTAA
;
A
#
# COMPACT_ATOMS: atom_id res chain seq x y z
N ASP A 1 0.01 3.60 13.92
CA ASP A 1 -0.25 2.50 14.82
C ASP A 1 -0.49 1.20 14.07
N ILE A 2 0.35 0.23 14.33
CA ILE A 2 0.26 -1.07 13.65
C ILE A 2 -0.53 -2.00 14.56
N ARG A 3 -1.81 -2.05 14.36
CA ARG A 3 -2.70 -2.86 15.19
C ARG A 3 -2.97 -4.21 14.54
N PRO A 4 -3.22 -5.25 15.34
CA PRO A 4 -3.55 -6.58 14.80
C PRO A 4 -4.76 -6.57 13.87
N SER A 5 -5.67 -5.65 14.08
CA SER A 5 -6.88 -5.53 13.26
C SER A 5 -6.59 -5.14 11.80
N ARG A 6 -5.35 -4.80 11.49
CA ARG A 6 -4.99 -4.48 10.11
C ARG A 6 -5.21 -5.62 9.15
N GLY A 7 -5.24 -6.86 9.64
CA GLY A 7 -5.51 -7.96 8.76
C GLY A 7 -6.88 -7.87 8.15
N LEU A 8 -7.86 -8.41 8.83
CA LEU A 8 -9.19 -8.58 8.26
C LEU A 8 -10.00 -7.29 8.21
N GLY A 9 -9.95 -6.49 9.29
CA GLY A 9 -10.71 -5.25 9.34
C GLY A 9 -10.31 -4.25 8.27
N ASP A 10 -9.01 -4.12 8.03
CA ASP A 10 -8.51 -3.19 7.02
C ASP A 10 -8.88 -3.62 5.61
N VAL A 11 -8.91 -4.93 5.34
CA VAL A 11 -9.32 -5.45 4.04
C VAL A 11 -10.77 -5.04 3.75
N TYR A 12 -11.67 -5.22 4.71
CA TYR A 12 -13.06 -4.84 4.52
C TYR A 12 -13.23 -3.34 4.34
N LYS A 13 -12.50 -2.53 5.11
CA LYS A 13 -12.57 -1.07 4.98
C LYS A 13 -12.07 -0.60 3.62
N ARG A 14 -11.00 -1.21 3.12
CA ARG A 14 -10.48 -0.88 1.80
C ARG A 14 -11.48 -1.26 0.72
N GLN A 15 -12.16 -2.39 0.86
CA GLN A 15 -13.14 -2.82 -0.11
C GLN A 15 -14.35 -1.88 -0.14
N ASP A 16 -14.81 -1.42 1.03
CA ASP A 16 -15.91 -0.45 1.11
C ASP A 16 -15.55 0.85 0.41
N TYR A 17 -14.33 1.34 0.65
CA TYR A 17 -13.84 2.54 -0.02
C TYR A 17 -13.85 2.36 -1.54
N LEU A 18 -13.30 1.25 -2.02
CA LEU A 18 -13.21 1.02 -3.46
C LEU A 18 -14.59 0.87 -4.10
N ASN A 19 -15.52 0.22 -3.41
CA ASN A 19 -16.89 0.10 -3.90
C ASN A 19 -17.56 1.46 -4.02
N ALA A 20 -17.39 2.31 -3.02
CA ALA A 20 -17.94 3.66 -3.05
C ALA A 20 -17.31 4.50 -4.16
N PHE A 21 -16.00 4.37 -4.34
CA PHE A 21 -15.30 5.09 -5.40
C PHE A 21 -15.78 4.64 -6.77
N GLN A 22 -15.98 3.34 -6.97
CA GLN A 22 -16.49 2.82 -8.24
C GLN A 22 -17.88 3.40 -8.54
N THR A 23 -18.74 3.45 -7.53
CA THR A 23 -20.06 4.05 -7.69
C THR A 23 -19.96 5.51 -8.10
N LEU A 24 -19.09 6.27 -7.43
CA LEU A 24 -18.87 7.67 -7.76
C LEU A 24 -18.34 7.83 -9.18
N ALA A 25 -17.37 7.03 -9.59
CA ALA A 25 -16.81 7.10 -10.93
C ALA A 25 -17.87 6.81 -11.99
N ASP A 26 -18.74 5.84 -11.75
CA ASP A 26 -19.80 5.49 -12.67
C ASP A 26 -20.81 6.64 -12.81
N LEU A 27 -21.14 7.31 -11.72
CA LEU A 27 -22.09 8.43 -11.74
C LEU A 27 -21.49 9.69 -12.32
N ALA A 28 -20.18 9.89 -12.16
CA ALA A 28 -19.51 11.13 -12.52
C ALA A 28 -19.13 11.20 -14.01
N SER A 29 -19.18 10.08 -14.73
CA SER A 29 -18.79 10.03 -16.13
C SER A 29 -19.95 9.65 -17.02
N LYS A 30 -19.92 10.13 -18.26
CA LYS A 30 -20.95 9.76 -19.24
C LYS A 30 -20.90 8.26 -19.50
N ALA A 31 -19.70 7.72 -19.71
CA ALA A 31 -19.55 6.29 -19.98
C ALA A 31 -20.07 5.44 -18.82
N GLY A 32 -19.82 5.85 -17.56
CA GLY A 32 -20.29 5.14 -16.39
C GLY A 32 -21.81 5.12 -16.29
N ARG A 33 -22.44 6.27 -16.57
CA ARG A 33 -23.91 6.36 -16.57
C ARG A 33 -24.53 5.50 -17.66
N GLU A 34 -23.81 5.27 -18.74
CA GLU A 34 -24.26 4.42 -19.85
C GLU A 34 -23.89 2.95 -19.67
N GLY A 35 -23.28 2.60 -18.56
CA GLY A 35 -23.01 1.21 -18.21
C GLY A 35 -21.67 0.66 -18.74
N HIS A 36 -20.76 1.51 -19.24
CA HIS A 36 -19.48 1.06 -19.76
C HIS A 36 -18.33 1.98 -19.34
N GLY A 37 -18.38 2.48 -18.11
CA GLY A 37 -17.32 3.29 -17.56
C GLY A 37 -16.08 2.50 -17.21
N ALA A 38 -15.03 3.22 -16.76
CA ALA A 38 -13.79 2.61 -16.31
C ALA A 38 -14.05 1.78 -15.06
N GLN A 39 -13.38 0.63 -14.98
CA GLN A 39 -13.48 -0.25 -13.82
C GLN A 39 -12.23 -0.08 -12.96
N LEU A 40 -12.42 0.04 -11.65
CA LEU A 40 -11.31 0.06 -10.71
C LEU A 40 -10.68 -1.33 -10.63
N TRP A 41 -9.37 -1.37 -10.72
CA TRP A 41 -8.62 -2.60 -10.58
C TRP A 41 -7.63 -2.45 -9.44
N ALA A 42 -7.84 -3.21 -8.37
CA ALA A 42 -7.02 -3.16 -7.16
C ALA A 42 -6.54 -4.56 -6.81
N PRO A 43 -5.56 -5.10 -7.55
CA PRO A 43 -5.15 -6.50 -7.38
C PRO A 43 -4.50 -6.80 -6.02
N LEU A 44 -4.03 -5.80 -5.30
CA LEU A 44 -3.35 -5.98 -4.02
C LEU A 44 -4.23 -5.70 -2.81
N VAL A 45 -5.53 -5.43 -3.04
CA VAL A 45 -6.40 -4.94 -1.96
C VAL A 45 -6.52 -5.91 -0.79
N GLN A 46 -6.39 -7.21 -1.04
CA GLN A 46 -6.51 -8.23 0.01
C GLN A 46 -5.15 -8.76 0.49
N TRP A 47 -4.06 -8.20 -0.02
CA TRP A 47 -2.72 -8.67 0.36
C TRP A 47 -2.24 -7.92 1.60
N SER A 48 -1.51 -8.62 2.47
CA SER A 48 -0.79 -7.99 3.57
C SER A 48 0.40 -7.20 3.02
N LYS A 49 0.89 -6.25 3.82
CA LYS A 49 2.06 -5.48 3.41
C LYS A 49 3.28 -6.38 3.21
N VAL A 50 3.45 -7.38 4.07
CA VAL A 50 4.55 -8.34 3.95
C VAL A 50 4.48 -9.07 2.62
N ARG A 51 3.29 -9.54 2.24
CA ARG A 51 3.13 -10.26 0.98
C ARG A 51 3.44 -9.36 -0.21
N ILE A 52 3.05 -8.10 -0.16
CA ILE A 52 3.37 -7.13 -1.22
C ILE A 52 4.89 -6.97 -1.33
N VAL A 53 5.58 -6.84 -0.20
CA VAL A 53 7.04 -6.70 -0.19
C VAL A 53 7.70 -7.97 -0.73
N GLU A 54 7.23 -9.14 -0.31
CA GLU A 54 7.78 -10.41 -0.79
C GLU A 54 7.64 -10.53 -2.32
N GLU A 55 6.50 -10.14 -2.84
CA GLU A 55 6.28 -10.18 -4.28
C GLU A 55 7.18 -9.18 -5.01
N ALA A 56 7.36 -8.00 -4.45
CA ALA A 56 8.27 -7.00 -5.01
C ALA A 56 9.71 -7.53 -5.08
N LEU A 57 10.14 -8.20 -4.02
CA LEU A 57 11.47 -8.79 -3.99
C LEU A 57 11.60 -9.90 -5.03
N ARG A 58 10.57 -10.72 -5.16
CA ARG A 58 10.56 -11.80 -6.15
C ARG A 58 10.68 -11.24 -7.58
N LEU A 59 10.05 -10.10 -7.83
CA LEU A 59 10.06 -9.48 -9.15
C LEU A 59 11.30 -8.62 -9.41
N GLY A 60 12.19 -8.50 -8.42
CA GLY A 60 13.41 -7.72 -8.58
C GLY A 60 13.22 -6.21 -8.48
N VAL A 61 12.13 -5.77 -7.85
CA VAL A 61 11.88 -4.34 -7.67
C VAL A 61 12.97 -3.75 -6.78
N PRO A 62 13.63 -2.64 -7.19
CA PRO A 62 14.64 -1.98 -6.37
C PRO A 62 13.97 -1.16 -5.27
N ILE A 63 13.55 -1.82 -4.19
CA ILE A 63 12.78 -1.20 -3.11
C ILE A 63 13.53 -0.04 -2.48
N GLU A 64 14.86 -0.10 -2.41
CA GLU A 64 15.69 0.95 -1.83
C GLU A 64 15.56 2.28 -2.58
N THR A 65 15.10 2.26 -3.83
CA THR A 65 14.90 3.48 -4.61
C THR A 65 13.49 4.04 -4.51
N THR A 66 12.59 3.34 -3.83
CA THR A 66 11.19 3.78 -3.71
C THR A 66 11.02 4.68 -2.50
N TRP A 67 9.97 5.48 -2.51
CA TRP A 67 9.71 6.46 -1.48
C TRP A 67 8.27 6.32 -0.98
N SER A 68 8.11 6.23 0.34
CA SER A 68 6.79 6.22 0.96
C SER A 68 6.69 7.14 2.19
N CYS A 69 7.80 7.73 2.60
CA CYS A 69 7.84 8.57 3.80
C CYS A 69 6.98 9.82 3.65
N TYR A 70 6.27 10.20 4.70
CA TYR A 70 5.40 11.37 4.70
C TYR A 70 6.12 12.66 5.07
N SER A 71 7.35 12.59 5.59
CA SER A 71 8.02 13.75 6.14
C SER A 71 8.67 14.67 5.12
N GLY A 72 8.92 14.20 3.90
CA GLY A 72 9.43 15.02 2.83
C GLY A 72 10.89 15.45 2.94
N GLY A 73 11.68 14.78 3.78
CA GLY A 73 13.12 15.08 3.91
C GLY A 73 13.94 14.46 2.80
N THR A 74 15.27 14.44 2.99
CA THR A 74 16.19 13.85 2.03
C THR A 74 16.33 12.36 2.20
N HIS A 75 15.95 11.83 3.37
CA HIS A 75 15.97 10.41 3.67
C HIS A 75 14.65 10.03 4.34
N PRO A 76 14.22 8.78 4.24
CA PRO A 76 13.04 8.32 4.98
C PRO A 76 13.25 8.53 6.48
N CYS A 77 12.25 9.10 7.17
CA CYS A 77 12.41 9.48 8.57
C CYS A 77 12.47 8.28 9.53
N GLY A 78 11.89 7.15 9.16
CA GLY A 78 11.87 5.95 9.98
C GLY A 78 10.86 5.99 11.13
N VAL A 79 10.13 7.08 11.32
CA VAL A 79 9.24 7.25 12.48
C VAL A 79 7.80 7.55 12.10
N CYS A 80 7.50 7.98 10.87
CA CYS A 80 6.12 8.17 10.46
C CYS A 80 5.44 6.81 10.26
N ASP A 81 4.12 6.81 10.23
CA ASP A 81 3.37 5.56 10.07
C ASP A 81 3.77 4.80 8.81
N SER A 82 3.96 5.51 7.72
CA SER A 82 4.35 4.87 6.47
C SER A 82 5.71 4.19 6.58
N CYS A 83 6.70 4.86 7.18
CA CYS A 83 8.02 4.26 7.39
C CYS A 83 7.95 3.05 8.34
N ARG A 84 7.16 3.15 9.40
CA ARG A 84 7.02 2.05 10.35
C ARG A 84 6.41 0.81 9.71
N ILE A 85 5.36 1.00 8.92
CA ILE A 85 4.70 -0.10 8.23
C ILE A 85 5.64 -0.74 7.21
N ARG A 86 6.33 0.08 6.44
CA ARG A 86 7.29 -0.39 5.45
C ARG A 86 8.43 -1.17 6.10
N ASP A 87 9.03 -0.60 7.14
CA ASP A 87 10.17 -1.24 7.81
C ASP A 87 9.77 -2.54 8.47
N ALA A 88 8.60 -2.60 9.10
CA ALA A 88 8.09 -3.82 9.71
C ALA A 88 7.92 -4.92 8.65
N ALA A 89 7.36 -4.57 7.49
CA ALA A 89 7.16 -5.53 6.43
C ALA A 89 8.49 -6.02 5.84
N LEU A 90 9.46 -5.13 5.70
CA LEU A 90 10.79 -5.50 5.22
C LEU A 90 11.50 -6.45 6.17
N ARG A 91 11.37 -6.22 7.48
CA ARG A 91 11.96 -7.13 8.48
C ARG A 91 11.31 -8.50 8.41
N GLU A 92 10.00 -8.57 8.31
CA GLU A 92 9.29 -9.84 8.22
C GLU A 92 9.62 -10.57 6.92
N ALA A 93 9.89 -9.85 5.85
CA ALA A 93 10.27 -10.45 4.57
C ALA A 93 11.76 -10.86 4.54
N GLY A 94 12.50 -10.66 5.63
CA GLY A 94 13.89 -11.05 5.69
C GLY A 94 14.87 -10.06 5.11
N ARG A 95 14.47 -8.80 4.93
CA ARG A 95 15.32 -7.76 4.34
C ARG A 95 15.41 -6.54 5.26
N PRO A 96 15.89 -6.70 6.51
CA PRO A 96 16.07 -5.56 7.40
C PRO A 96 17.10 -4.54 6.89
N ASP A 97 17.96 -4.96 5.97
CA ASP A 97 18.97 -4.09 5.36
C ASP A 97 18.32 -2.96 4.55
N LEU A 98 17.07 -3.11 4.13
CA LEU A 98 16.36 -2.10 3.34
C LEU A 98 15.55 -1.13 4.19
N CYS A 99 15.53 -1.32 5.51
CA CYS A 99 14.76 -0.47 6.40
C CYS A 99 15.34 0.93 6.49
N SER A 100 14.45 1.93 6.64
CA SER A 100 14.87 3.32 6.76
C SER A 100 15.75 3.58 7.98
N SER A 101 15.50 2.86 9.07
CA SER A 101 16.27 3.05 10.31
C SER A 101 17.71 2.58 10.18
N THR A 102 18.06 1.78 9.18
CA THR A 102 19.44 1.33 8.98
C THR A 102 20.23 2.25 8.07
N ALA A 103 19.58 3.22 7.45
CA ALA A 103 20.23 4.17 6.54
C ALA A 103 20.86 5.35 7.26
N ALA A 104 20.68 5.43 8.56
CA ALA A 104 21.16 6.58 9.34
C ALA A 104 22.68 6.58 9.51
#